data_22c7d65ea243f5c28855dee4d21fc8a0
#
_entry.id   22c7d65ea243f5c28855dee4d21fc8a0
#
_cell.length_a   1.000
_cell.length_b   1.000
_cell.length_c   1.000
_cell.angle_alpha   90.00
_cell.angle_beta   90.00
_cell.angle_gamma   90.00
#
_symmetry.space_group_name_H-M   'P 1'
#
loop_
_entity.id
_entity.type
_entity.pdbx_description
1 polymer ?
#
loop_
_entity_poly.entity_id
_entity_poly.type
_entity_poly.pdbx_seq_one_letter_code
_entity_poly.pdbx_strand_id
1 'polypeptide(L)'
;MYKGIYIAASGAILKDAELSLTARNIANASTPGYKKERTSFSSYLLPFAENISNPERVMVEKGKTLTDFSAGDFIKTGNPLDVAIEGDGFFVLEGEKYTRRGDFRLDEDGYLINIDGLKVMGADKTPLQLPQGRVEIGSGGNIVVDGKTAGRLRIVDFPQPYKLILAGEATYLAPAELKPVESSSRVSPGVIEGSNVNIIKEMVGMIKTTREFETYQKMIQAFDSATSKALNEIGRI
;
A
#
# COMPACT_ATOMS: atom_id res chain seq x y z
N MET A 1 9.05 30.37 23.12
CA MET A 1 7.73 29.77 23.24
C MET A 1 7.20 29.25 21.90
N TYR A 2 7.10 30.05 20.85
CA TYR A 2 6.59 29.63 19.54
C TYR A 2 7.30 28.40 18.93
N LYS A 3 8.63 28.26 19.12
CA LYS A 3 9.37 27.07 18.55
C LYS A 3 8.85 25.74 19.06
N GLY A 4 8.51 25.64 20.38
CA GLY A 4 7.99 24.40 20.97
C GLY A 4 6.63 23.99 20.40
N ILE A 5 5.76 24.98 20.16
CA ILE A 5 4.43 24.72 19.55
C ILE A 5 4.57 24.18 18.13
N TYR A 6 5.45 24.77 17.30
CA TYR A 6 5.67 24.27 15.93
C TYR A 6 6.24 22.85 15.90
N ILE A 7 7.17 22.52 16.81
CA ILE A 7 7.73 21.17 16.93
C ILE A 7 6.64 20.19 17.37
N ALA A 8 5.83 20.54 18.36
CA ALA A 8 4.75 19.70 18.84
C ALA A 8 3.66 19.52 17.77
N ALA A 9 3.31 20.57 17.02
CA ALA A 9 2.36 20.52 15.94
C ALA A 9 2.86 19.63 14.77
N SER A 10 4.13 19.78 14.37
CA SER A 10 4.71 18.91 13.35
C SER A 10 4.73 17.45 13.79
N GLY A 11 5.05 17.16 15.06
CA GLY A 11 4.98 15.82 15.63
C GLY A 11 3.54 15.26 15.62
N ALA A 12 2.54 16.07 15.96
CA ALA A 12 1.13 15.67 15.90
C ALA A 12 0.69 15.32 14.47
N ILE A 13 1.03 16.15 13.48
CA ILE A 13 0.70 15.88 12.05
C ILE A 13 1.32 14.59 11.58
N LEU A 14 2.56 14.28 11.98
CA LEU A 14 3.21 13.03 11.65
C LEU A 14 2.49 11.82 12.25
N LYS A 15 2.08 11.92 13.53
CA LYS A 15 1.36 10.84 14.20
C LYS A 15 -0.03 10.63 13.62
N ASP A 16 -0.70 11.69 13.20
CA ASP A 16 -1.97 11.59 12.47
C ASP A 16 -1.81 10.86 11.13
N ALA A 17 -0.77 11.18 10.37
CA ALA A 17 -0.45 10.49 9.13
C ALA A 17 -0.11 8.99 9.37
N GLU A 18 0.61 8.67 10.45
CA GLU A 18 0.92 7.29 10.85
C GLU A 18 -0.34 6.53 11.27
N LEU A 19 -1.25 7.17 12.03
CA LEU A 19 -2.56 6.61 12.39
C LEU A 19 -3.40 6.29 11.17
N SER A 20 -3.50 7.22 10.22
CA SER A 20 -4.25 7.04 8.98
C SER A 20 -3.72 5.86 8.15
N LEU A 21 -2.41 5.69 8.11
CA LEU A 21 -1.76 4.61 7.39
C LEU A 21 -1.98 3.26 8.08
N THR A 22 -1.82 3.22 9.40
CA THR A 22 -2.08 2.02 10.21
C THR A 22 -3.55 1.60 10.11
N ALA A 23 -4.49 2.55 10.12
CA ALA A 23 -5.91 2.28 9.91
C ALA A 23 -6.18 1.65 8.54
N ARG A 24 -5.54 2.14 7.46
CA ARG A 24 -5.63 1.52 6.13
C ARG A 24 -5.06 0.10 6.10
N ASN A 25 -3.92 -0.13 6.74
CA ASN A 25 -3.35 -1.47 6.84
C ASN A 25 -4.31 -2.42 7.55
N ILE A 26 -4.90 -2.01 8.68
CA ILE A 26 -5.87 -2.81 9.43
C ILE A 26 -7.13 -3.09 8.59
N ALA A 27 -7.68 -2.07 7.94
CA ALA A 27 -8.87 -2.21 7.10
C ALA A 27 -8.65 -3.22 5.95
N ASN A 28 -7.42 -3.30 5.43
CA ASN A 28 -7.06 -4.19 4.33
C ASN A 28 -6.32 -5.47 4.78
N ALA A 29 -6.34 -5.78 6.06
CA ALA A 29 -5.67 -6.98 6.56
C ALA A 29 -6.30 -8.29 6.06
N SER A 30 -7.57 -8.26 5.67
CA SER A 30 -8.28 -9.40 5.07
C SER A 30 -8.41 -9.28 3.55
N THR A 31 -7.87 -8.24 2.92
CA THR A 31 -7.94 -8.03 1.47
C THR A 31 -6.89 -8.89 0.78
N PRO A 32 -7.26 -9.81 -0.12
CA PRO A 32 -6.30 -10.61 -0.87
C PRO A 32 -5.31 -9.75 -1.64
N GLY A 33 -4.05 -10.14 -1.68
CA GLY A 33 -2.99 -9.45 -2.43
C GLY A 33 -2.61 -8.06 -1.92
N TYR A 34 -3.22 -7.59 -0.82
CA TYR A 34 -2.85 -6.31 -0.23
C TYR A 34 -1.45 -6.36 0.37
N LYS A 35 -0.67 -5.32 0.13
CA LYS A 35 0.68 -5.16 0.65
C LYS A 35 0.74 -4.01 1.64
N LYS A 36 1.30 -4.31 2.81
CA LYS A 36 1.45 -3.35 3.90
C LYS A 36 2.17 -2.09 3.45
N GLU A 37 1.62 -0.95 3.77
CA GLU A 37 2.28 0.34 3.58
C GLU A 37 3.01 0.77 4.85
N ARG A 38 4.16 1.43 4.67
CA ARG A 38 4.94 2.06 5.74
C ARG A 38 5.28 3.49 5.32
N THR A 39 5.34 4.39 6.27
CA THR A 39 5.83 5.75 6.04
C THR A 39 7.29 5.84 6.46
N SER A 40 8.15 6.37 5.60
CA SER A 40 9.46 6.83 6.00
C SER A 40 9.36 8.28 6.47
N PHE A 41 10.07 8.62 7.53
CA PHE A 41 10.19 9.98 8.01
C PHE A 41 11.61 10.45 7.73
N SER A 42 11.75 11.66 7.20
CA SER A 42 13.03 12.33 7.08
C SER A 42 13.04 13.59 7.94
N SER A 43 14.12 13.77 8.66
CA SER A 43 14.38 15.05 9.33
C SER A 43 14.95 16.03 8.33
N TYR A 44 14.35 17.20 8.22
CA TYR A 44 14.83 18.28 7.37
C TYR A 44 15.40 19.41 8.21
N LEU A 45 16.67 19.76 7.93
CA LEU A 45 17.30 20.95 8.49
C LEU A 45 16.89 22.14 7.62
N LEU A 46 16.16 23.09 8.21
CA LEU A 46 15.84 24.33 7.50
C LEU A 46 17.13 25.13 7.29
N PRO A 47 17.54 25.42 6.06
CA PRO A 47 18.63 26.36 5.81
C PRO A 47 18.20 27.74 6.29
N PHE A 48 18.93 28.31 7.24
CA PHE A 48 18.71 29.67 7.70
C PHE A 48 19.73 30.64 7.07
N ALA A 49 19.24 31.84 6.82
CA ALA A 49 20.08 32.96 6.35
C ALA A 49 21.30 33.16 7.27
N GLU A 50 22.41 33.53 6.70
CA GLU A 50 23.81 33.47 7.10
C GLU A 50 24.24 34.09 8.47
N ASN A 51 23.34 34.41 9.38
CA ASN A 51 23.71 35.17 10.60
C ASN A 51 23.09 34.73 11.93
N ILE A 52 22.72 33.46 12.13
CA ILE A 52 22.27 33.03 13.45
C ILE A 52 23.01 31.75 13.87
N SER A 53 23.78 31.91 14.96
CA SER A 53 24.68 30.92 15.57
C SER A 53 23.99 29.70 16.20
N ASN A 54 22.93 29.15 15.60
CA ASN A 54 22.34 27.91 16.08
C ASN A 54 21.60 27.18 14.96
N PRO A 55 22.21 26.13 14.34
CA PRO A 55 21.69 25.49 13.12
C PRO A 55 20.61 24.43 13.36
N GLU A 56 20.11 24.24 14.56
CA GLU A 56 19.22 23.14 14.88
C GLU A 56 17.73 23.51 14.81
N ARG A 57 17.21 23.67 13.62
CA ARG A 57 15.77 23.55 13.39
C ARG A 57 15.51 22.28 12.61
N VAL A 58 15.27 21.19 13.32
CA VAL A 58 14.82 19.93 12.74
C VAL A 58 13.31 20.02 12.60
N MET A 59 12.82 20.19 11.38
CA MET A 59 11.43 19.87 11.03
C MET A 59 11.40 18.47 10.47
N VAL A 60 10.41 17.70 10.91
CA VAL A 60 10.20 16.35 10.37
C VAL A 60 9.20 16.46 9.22
N GLU A 61 9.61 16.03 8.05
CA GLU A 61 8.75 15.97 6.88
C GLU A 61 8.24 14.55 6.67
N LYS A 62 6.97 14.43 6.26
CA LYS A 62 6.41 13.14 5.83
C LYS A 62 7.16 12.68 4.60
N GLY A 63 7.97 11.64 4.75
CA GLY A 63 8.65 11.01 3.64
C GLY A 63 7.70 10.24 2.72
N LYS A 64 8.26 9.52 1.77
CA LYS A 64 7.49 8.69 0.83
C LYS A 64 6.86 7.52 1.57
N THR A 65 5.62 7.21 1.20
CA THR A 65 5.01 5.92 1.57
C THR A 65 5.71 4.81 0.80
N LEU A 66 6.15 3.79 1.52
CA LEU A 66 6.82 2.61 0.96
C LEU A 66 5.89 1.42 1.14
N THR A 67 5.72 0.63 0.09
CA THR A 67 4.97 -0.62 0.13
C THR A 67 5.91 -1.78 0.41
N ASP A 68 5.54 -2.64 1.34
CA ASP A 68 6.26 -3.88 1.67
C ASP A 68 5.70 -5.00 0.81
N PHE A 69 6.41 -5.38 -0.24
CA PHE A 69 6.00 -6.41 -1.20
C PHE A 69 6.33 -7.84 -0.75
N SER A 70 6.70 -8.06 0.51
CA SER A 70 6.85 -9.42 1.04
C SER A 70 5.57 -10.24 0.83
N ALA A 71 5.72 -11.54 0.61
CA ALA A 71 4.58 -12.42 0.40
C ALA A 71 3.69 -12.49 1.66
N GLY A 72 2.38 -12.53 1.43
CA GLY A 72 1.40 -12.88 2.44
C GLY A 72 1.20 -14.40 2.53
N ASP A 73 0.34 -14.84 3.44
CA ASP A 73 0.00 -16.25 3.57
C ASP A 73 -0.86 -16.72 2.39
N PHE A 74 -0.63 -17.95 1.90
CA PHE A 74 -1.43 -18.55 0.86
C PHE A 74 -2.68 -19.22 1.44
N ILE A 75 -3.85 -18.82 0.95
CA ILE A 75 -5.15 -19.29 1.44
C ILE A 75 -5.77 -20.15 0.33
N LYS A 76 -6.01 -21.42 0.64
CA LYS A 76 -6.68 -22.34 -0.29
C LYS A 76 -8.18 -22.07 -0.28
N THR A 77 -8.74 -21.66 -1.42
CA THR A 77 -10.17 -21.37 -1.60
C THR A 77 -10.89 -22.49 -2.34
N GLY A 78 -10.20 -23.18 -3.24
CA GLY A 78 -10.78 -24.21 -4.12
C GLY A 78 -11.60 -23.65 -5.29
N ASN A 79 -11.71 -22.32 -5.44
CA ASN A 79 -12.34 -21.69 -6.59
C ASN A 79 -11.41 -21.79 -7.81
N PRO A 80 -11.86 -22.30 -8.97
CA PRO A 80 -11.00 -22.45 -10.15
C PRO A 80 -10.42 -21.15 -10.71
N LEU A 81 -11.08 -20.00 -10.46
CA LEU A 81 -10.65 -18.68 -10.92
C LEU A 81 -9.70 -17.99 -9.95
N ASP A 82 -9.57 -18.51 -8.73
CA ASP A 82 -8.64 -17.98 -7.75
C ASP A 82 -7.22 -18.48 -8.04
N VAL A 83 -6.29 -17.56 -8.07
CA VAL A 83 -4.88 -17.86 -8.39
C VAL A 83 -3.94 -17.03 -7.54
N ALA A 84 -2.82 -17.61 -7.15
CA ALA A 84 -1.75 -16.89 -6.48
C ALA A 84 -0.43 -17.06 -7.23
N ILE A 85 0.43 -16.05 -7.21
CA ILE A 85 1.77 -16.10 -7.80
C ILE A 85 2.74 -16.64 -6.75
N GLU A 86 3.44 -17.73 -7.06
CA GLU A 86 4.54 -18.25 -6.23
C GLU A 86 5.84 -17.54 -6.61
N GLY A 87 6.34 -16.69 -5.73
CA GLY A 87 7.53 -15.88 -5.95
C GLY A 87 7.22 -14.44 -6.39
N ASP A 88 8.14 -13.85 -7.13
CA ASP A 88 8.07 -12.45 -7.57
C ASP A 88 7.21 -12.28 -8.82
N GLY A 89 6.57 -11.12 -8.97
CA GLY A 89 5.77 -10.77 -10.14
C GLY A 89 4.38 -10.24 -9.79
N PHE A 90 3.65 -9.83 -10.80
CA PHE A 90 2.32 -9.24 -10.70
C PHE A 90 1.47 -9.66 -11.87
N PHE A 91 0.18 -9.88 -11.63
CA PHE A 91 -0.80 -9.97 -12.71
C PHE A 91 -0.97 -8.61 -13.38
N VAL A 92 -1.12 -8.63 -14.69
CA VAL A 92 -1.33 -7.41 -15.49
C VAL A 92 -2.82 -7.21 -15.72
N LEU A 93 -3.28 -6.01 -15.41
CA LEU A 93 -4.65 -5.56 -15.66
C LEU A 93 -4.68 -4.52 -16.79
N GLU A 94 -5.87 -4.28 -17.30
CA GLU A 94 -6.11 -3.23 -18.30
C GLU A 94 -5.62 -1.85 -17.79
N GLY A 95 -5.06 -1.04 -18.71
CA GLY A 95 -4.53 0.29 -18.41
C GLY A 95 -3.16 0.25 -17.70
N GLU A 96 -2.33 -0.77 -17.96
CA GLU A 96 -0.99 -0.92 -17.39
C GLU A 96 -0.99 -0.88 -15.85
N LYS A 97 -1.99 -1.49 -15.26
CA LYS A 97 -2.11 -1.69 -13.83
C LYS A 97 -1.64 -3.08 -13.44
N TYR A 98 -1.15 -3.19 -12.23
CA TYR A 98 -0.52 -4.41 -11.72
C TYR A 98 -1.12 -4.80 -10.39
N THR A 99 -1.29 -6.10 -10.13
CA THR A 99 -1.86 -6.57 -8.87
C THR A 99 -1.27 -7.90 -8.44
N ARG A 100 -1.24 -8.14 -7.12
CA ARG A 100 -1.01 -9.45 -6.52
C ARG A 100 -2.31 -10.18 -6.20
N ARG A 101 -3.43 -9.48 -6.34
CA ARG A 101 -4.75 -10.01 -6.08
C ARG A 101 -5.16 -10.95 -7.19
N GLY A 102 -5.53 -12.17 -6.85
CA GLY A 102 -5.86 -13.21 -7.81
C GLY A 102 -7.25 -13.81 -7.64
N ASP A 103 -8.16 -13.16 -6.88
CA ASP A 103 -9.58 -13.52 -6.76
C ASP A 103 -10.38 -12.99 -7.96
N PHE A 104 -10.12 -13.59 -9.12
CA PHE A 104 -10.75 -13.19 -10.37
C PHE A 104 -12.17 -13.73 -10.53
N ARG A 105 -12.92 -13.08 -11.39
CA ARG A 105 -14.27 -13.50 -11.79
C ARG A 105 -14.50 -13.23 -13.27
N LEU A 106 -15.54 -13.84 -13.83
CA LEU A 106 -15.97 -13.56 -15.19
C LEU A 106 -17.07 -12.51 -15.18
N ASP A 107 -17.02 -11.58 -16.12
CA ASP A 107 -18.10 -10.66 -16.41
C ASP A 107 -19.15 -11.30 -17.33
N GLU A 108 -20.22 -10.55 -17.69
CA GLU A 108 -21.32 -11.01 -18.56
C GLU A 108 -20.84 -11.34 -19.98
N ASP A 109 -19.78 -10.70 -20.43
CA ASP A 109 -19.18 -10.91 -21.76
C ASP A 109 -18.13 -12.02 -21.77
N GLY A 110 -17.85 -12.66 -20.61
CA GLY A 110 -16.86 -13.71 -20.46
C GLY A 110 -15.42 -13.21 -20.29
N TYR A 111 -15.21 -11.91 -20.02
CA TYR A 111 -13.87 -11.42 -19.68
C TYR A 111 -13.51 -11.76 -18.24
N LEU A 112 -12.24 -12.16 -18.05
CA LEU A 112 -11.68 -12.32 -16.72
C LEU A 112 -11.38 -10.94 -16.13
N ILE A 113 -12.03 -10.62 -15.02
CA ILE A 113 -11.93 -9.30 -14.35
C ILE A 113 -11.51 -9.47 -12.90
N ASN A 114 -10.91 -8.42 -12.35
CA ASN A 114 -10.71 -8.27 -10.90
C ASN A 114 -11.98 -7.74 -10.20
N ILE A 115 -11.91 -7.54 -8.90
CA ILE A 115 -13.03 -7.02 -8.10
C ILE A 115 -13.47 -5.61 -8.51
N ASP A 116 -12.54 -4.79 -9.04
CA ASP A 116 -12.78 -3.42 -9.49
C ASP A 116 -13.34 -3.35 -10.91
N GLY A 117 -13.58 -4.52 -11.55
CA GLY A 117 -14.06 -4.61 -12.93
C GLY A 117 -12.99 -4.42 -14.01
N LEU A 118 -11.70 -4.35 -13.64
CA LEU A 118 -10.61 -4.23 -14.60
C LEU A 118 -10.30 -5.58 -15.23
N LYS A 119 -10.16 -5.60 -16.56
CA LYS A 119 -9.87 -6.83 -17.30
C LYS A 119 -8.44 -7.33 -17.06
N VAL A 120 -8.31 -8.63 -16.87
CA VAL A 120 -7.02 -9.30 -16.72
C VAL A 120 -6.41 -9.52 -18.10
N MET A 121 -5.13 -9.20 -18.25
CA MET A 121 -4.42 -9.30 -19.52
C MET A 121 -3.78 -10.67 -19.71
N GLY A 122 -3.90 -11.17 -20.92
CA GLY A 122 -3.21 -12.37 -21.39
C GLY A 122 -1.77 -12.11 -21.80
N ALA A 123 -1.01 -13.20 -21.98
CA ALA A 123 0.39 -13.15 -22.46
C ALA A 123 0.53 -12.51 -23.85
N ASP A 124 -0.53 -12.54 -24.65
CA ASP A 124 -0.66 -11.86 -25.94
C ASP A 124 -0.94 -10.35 -25.83
N LYS A 125 -1.00 -9.83 -24.61
CA LYS A 125 -1.31 -8.43 -24.27
C LYS A 125 -2.74 -8.00 -24.65
N THR A 126 -3.64 -8.97 -24.78
CA THR A 126 -5.07 -8.71 -24.95
C THR A 126 -5.84 -9.08 -23.68
N PRO A 127 -7.02 -8.49 -23.44
CA PRO A 127 -7.88 -8.94 -22.34
C PRO A 127 -8.27 -10.40 -22.51
N LEU A 128 -8.21 -11.17 -21.43
CA LEU A 128 -8.60 -12.58 -21.45
C LEU A 128 -10.11 -12.71 -21.49
N GLN A 129 -10.62 -13.21 -22.62
CA GLN A 129 -12.02 -13.56 -22.80
C GLN A 129 -12.15 -15.08 -22.87
N LEU A 130 -12.92 -15.66 -21.97
CA LEU A 130 -13.09 -17.10 -21.83
C LEU A 130 -14.47 -17.51 -22.36
N PRO A 131 -14.54 -18.58 -23.14
CA PRO A 131 -15.84 -19.14 -23.53
C PRO A 131 -16.55 -19.71 -22.30
N GLN A 132 -17.88 -19.92 -22.42
CA GLN A 132 -18.63 -20.58 -21.37
C GLN A 132 -18.17 -22.04 -21.28
N GLY A 133 -17.95 -22.53 -20.06
CA GLY A 133 -17.49 -23.89 -19.80
C GLY A 133 -16.76 -24.01 -18.45
N ARG A 134 -16.24 -25.18 -18.18
CA ARG A 134 -15.45 -25.45 -16.98
C ARG A 134 -14.04 -24.88 -17.16
N VAL A 135 -13.73 -23.88 -16.37
CA VAL A 135 -12.41 -23.22 -16.38
C VAL A 135 -11.45 -23.96 -15.45
N GLU A 136 -10.26 -24.24 -15.96
CA GLU A 136 -9.14 -24.77 -15.20
C GLU A 136 -7.89 -23.93 -15.47
N ILE A 137 -7.20 -23.48 -14.41
CA ILE A 137 -5.96 -22.73 -14.53
C ILE A 137 -4.81 -23.65 -14.12
N GLY A 138 -3.81 -23.78 -14.97
CA GLY A 138 -2.64 -24.59 -14.70
C GLY A 138 -1.52 -23.82 -13.99
N SER A 139 -0.55 -24.53 -13.42
CA SER A 139 0.58 -23.96 -12.69
C SER A 139 1.49 -23.04 -13.53
N GLY A 140 1.40 -23.12 -14.85
CA GLY A 140 2.08 -22.18 -15.77
C GLY A 140 1.26 -20.94 -16.12
N GLY A 141 0.09 -20.75 -15.50
CA GLY A 141 -0.83 -19.66 -15.82
C GLY A 141 -1.66 -19.91 -17.09
N ASN A 142 -1.58 -21.10 -17.70
CA ASN A 142 -2.40 -21.46 -18.85
C ASN A 142 -3.85 -21.69 -18.40
N ILE A 143 -4.79 -21.13 -19.13
CA ILE A 143 -6.22 -21.26 -18.89
C ILE A 143 -6.79 -22.24 -19.90
N VAL A 144 -7.47 -23.24 -19.38
CA VAL A 144 -8.12 -24.29 -20.19
C VAL A 144 -9.61 -24.23 -19.88
N VAL A 145 -10.43 -24.26 -20.92
CA VAL A 145 -11.89 -24.31 -20.80
C VAL A 145 -12.38 -25.56 -21.58
N ASP A 146 -13.05 -26.46 -20.89
CA ASP A 146 -13.52 -27.77 -21.45
C ASP A 146 -12.43 -28.53 -22.20
N GLY A 147 -11.20 -28.54 -21.63
CA GLY A 147 -10.04 -29.23 -22.20
C GLY A 147 -9.34 -28.51 -23.36
N LYS A 148 -9.79 -27.32 -23.77
CA LYS A 148 -9.15 -26.50 -24.81
C LYS A 148 -8.45 -25.28 -24.18
N THR A 149 -7.23 -24.99 -24.64
CA THR A 149 -6.50 -23.81 -24.19
C THR A 149 -7.22 -22.54 -24.65
N ALA A 150 -7.64 -21.71 -23.71
CA ALA A 150 -8.33 -20.46 -23.97
C ALA A 150 -7.39 -19.23 -23.86
N GLY A 151 -6.25 -19.37 -23.17
CA GLY A 151 -5.27 -18.29 -23.02
C GLY A 151 -4.22 -18.59 -21.96
N ARG A 152 -3.43 -17.59 -21.63
CA ARG A 152 -2.44 -17.65 -20.54
C ARG A 152 -2.41 -16.33 -19.81
N LEU A 153 -2.39 -16.36 -18.48
CA LEU A 153 -2.23 -15.18 -17.63
C LEU A 153 -0.89 -14.51 -17.93
N ARG A 154 -0.92 -13.20 -18.04
CA ARG A 154 0.29 -12.39 -18.14
C ARG A 154 0.80 -12.04 -16.76
N ILE A 155 2.03 -12.45 -16.47
CA ILE A 155 2.71 -12.16 -15.23
C ILE A 155 3.99 -11.41 -15.56
N VAL A 156 4.19 -10.30 -14.92
CA VAL A 156 5.39 -9.48 -15.10
C VAL A 156 6.04 -9.20 -13.77
N ASP A 157 7.32 -8.94 -13.81
CA ASP A 157 8.11 -8.53 -12.65
C ASP A 157 8.80 -7.19 -12.93
N PHE A 158 9.31 -6.56 -11.87
CA PHE A 158 10.01 -5.29 -11.92
C PHE A 158 11.35 -5.37 -11.19
N PRO A 159 12.32 -4.53 -11.56
CA PRO A 159 13.57 -4.43 -10.82
C PRO A 159 13.33 -4.08 -9.34
N GLN A 160 13.98 -4.82 -8.45
CA GLN A 160 13.94 -4.54 -7.02
C GLN A 160 14.96 -3.44 -6.65
N PRO A 161 14.68 -2.59 -5.64
CA PRO A 161 13.44 -2.55 -4.85
C PRO A 161 12.27 -2.00 -5.68
N TYR A 162 11.10 -2.60 -5.52
CA TYR A 162 9.90 -2.19 -6.23
C TYR A 162 9.54 -0.73 -5.95
N LYS A 163 9.39 0.07 -7.01
CA LYS A 163 8.98 1.48 -6.94
C LYS A 163 7.56 1.69 -7.44
N LEU A 164 6.72 0.67 -7.30
CA LEU A 164 5.33 0.72 -7.72
C LEU A 164 4.53 1.64 -6.79
N ILE A 165 3.56 2.35 -7.37
CA ILE A 165 2.72 3.31 -6.68
C ILE A 165 1.33 2.67 -6.52
N LEU A 166 0.81 2.65 -5.29
CA LEU A 166 -0.54 2.16 -5.01
C LEU A 166 -1.57 3.09 -5.69
N ALA A 167 -2.45 2.50 -6.50
CA ALA A 167 -3.47 3.23 -7.28
C ALA A 167 -4.91 2.81 -6.95
N GLY A 168 -5.09 1.90 -6.01
CA GLY A 168 -6.40 1.38 -5.58
C GLY A 168 -6.24 0.32 -4.50
N GLU A 169 -7.27 -0.50 -4.28
CA GLU A 169 -7.21 -1.62 -3.36
C GLU A 169 -6.32 -2.75 -3.95
N ALA A 170 -5.07 -2.84 -3.52
CA ALA A 170 -4.09 -3.82 -4.01
C ALA A 170 -3.78 -3.74 -5.52
N THR A 171 -4.00 -2.57 -6.14
CA THR A 171 -3.67 -2.29 -7.55
C THR A 171 -2.56 -1.25 -7.61
N TYR A 172 -1.56 -1.49 -8.44
CA TYR A 172 -0.34 -0.69 -8.53
C TYR A 172 -0.13 -0.13 -9.94
N LEU A 173 0.53 1.02 -10.03
CA LEU A 173 1.03 1.62 -11.27
C LEU A 173 2.55 1.60 -11.25
N ALA A 174 3.15 1.34 -12.39
CA ALA A 174 4.59 1.50 -12.58
C ALA A 174 4.89 2.95 -13.05
N PRO A 175 5.89 3.63 -12.46
CA PRO A 175 6.42 4.86 -13.03
C PRO A 175 6.89 4.63 -14.47
N ALA A 176 6.78 5.63 -15.33
CA ALA A 176 7.11 5.53 -16.76
C ALA A 176 8.54 5.05 -17.04
N GLU A 177 9.44 5.23 -16.10
CA GLU A 177 10.84 4.81 -16.18
C GLU A 177 11.03 3.30 -15.95
N LEU A 178 10.07 2.64 -15.30
CA LEU A 178 10.14 1.21 -14.96
C LEU A 178 9.43 0.38 -16.03
N LYS A 179 10.22 -0.40 -16.76
CA LYS A 179 9.67 -1.35 -17.73
C LYS A 179 9.44 -2.71 -17.08
N PRO A 180 8.23 -3.29 -17.25
CA PRO A 180 7.96 -4.65 -16.80
C PRO A 180 8.80 -5.65 -17.61
N VAL A 181 9.26 -6.70 -16.94
CA VAL A 181 9.92 -7.86 -17.53
C VAL A 181 8.98 -9.05 -17.40
N GLU A 182 8.84 -9.85 -18.42
CA GLU A 182 8.01 -11.06 -18.35
C GLU A 182 8.56 -12.00 -17.25
N SER A 183 7.68 -12.41 -16.34
CA SER A 183 8.04 -13.31 -15.26
C SER A 183 7.74 -14.75 -15.61
N SER A 184 8.63 -15.65 -15.20
CA SER A 184 8.43 -17.11 -15.28
C SER A 184 7.90 -17.71 -13.96
N SER A 185 7.42 -16.90 -13.05
CA SER A 185 6.88 -17.34 -11.76
C SER A 185 5.71 -18.30 -11.95
N ARG A 186 5.61 -19.27 -11.03
CA ARG A 186 4.53 -20.24 -11.05
C ARG A 186 3.25 -19.65 -10.48
N VAL A 187 2.15 -20.24 -10.87
CA VAL A 187 0.82 -19.89 -10.37
C VAL A 187 0.25 -21.09 -9.62
N SER A 188 -0.27 -20.85 -8.44
CA SER A 188 -1.03 -21.84 -7.67
C SER A 188 -2.52 -21.63 -7.88
N PRO A 189 -3.21 -22.54 -8.62
CA PRO A 189 -4.66 -22.48 -8.83
C PRO A 189 -5.44 -22.86 -7.57
N GLY A 190 -6.63 -22.26 -7.40
CA GLY A 190 -7.49 -22.51 -6.23
C GLY A 190 -6.92 -21.95 -4.93
N VAL A 191 -6.00 -21.01 -5.03
CA VAL A 191 -5.31 -20.36 -3.90
C VAL A 191 -5.28 -18.86 -4.15
N ILE A 192 -5.43 -18.06 -3.11
CA ILE A 192 -5.21 -16.62 -3.14
C ILE A 192 -4.06 -16.25 -2.20
N GLU A 193 -3.33 -15.20 -2.53
CA GLU A 193 -2.38 -14.60 -1.63
C GLU A 193 -3.12 -13.67 -0.66
N GLY A 194 -3.01 -13.91 0.65
CA GLY A 194 -3.56 -13.03 1.68
C GLY A 194 -2.76 -11.75 1.83
N SER A 195 -3.25 -10.84 2.65
CA SER A 195 -2.51 -9.65 3.06
C SER A 195 -1.29 -10.01 3.90
N ASN A 196 -0.17 -9.29 3.74
CA ASN A 196 0.99 -9.42 4.62
C ASN A 196 0.89 -8.55 5.88
N VAL A 197 -0.28 -8.02 6.18
CA VAL A 197 -0.57 -7.20 7.37
C VAL A 197 -0.83 -8.08 8.57
N ASN A 198 -0.07 -7.89 9.65
CA ASN A 198 -0.35 -8.51 10.93
C ASN A 198 -1.26 -7.61 11.77
N ILE A 199 -2.55 -7.95 11.84
CA ILE A 199 -3.58 -7.16 12.51
C ILE A 199 -3.20 -6.83 13.96
N ILE A 200 -2.68 -7.80 14.72
CA ILE A 200 -2.36 -7.61 16.14
C ILE A 200 -1.23 -6.59 16.29
N LYS A 201 -0.18 -6.71 15.46
CA LYS A 201 0.93 -5.75 15.49
C LYS A 201 0.48 -4.35 15.10
N GLU A 202 -0.39 -4.23 14.08
CA GLU A 202 -0.93 -2.94 13.67
C GLU A 202 -1.82 -2.31 14.75
N MET A 203 -2.68 -3.09 15.42
CA MET A 203 -3.51 -2.60 16.53
C MET A 203 -2.67 -2.09 17.70
N VAL A 204 -1.63 -2.83 18.09
CA VAL A 204 -0.70 -2.38 19.15
C VAL A 204 0.02 -1.12 18.73
N GLY A 205 0.48 -1.05 17.47
CA GLY A 205 1.06 0.14 16.87
C GLY A 205 0.11 1.33 16.93
N MET A 206 -1.15 1.13 16.54
CA MET A 206 -2.19 2.16 16.56
C MET A 206 -2.40 2.74 17.96
N ILE A 207 -2.52 1.89 18.99
CA ILE A 207 -2.69 2.33 20.38
C ILE A 207 -1.49 3.18 20.82
N LYS A 208 -0.26 2.75 20.48
CA LYS A 208 0.95 3.50 20.80
C LYS A 208 0.95 4.87 20.11
N THR A 209 0.68 4.90 18.81
CA THR A 209 0.68 6.14 18.02
C THR A 209 -0.42 7.09 18.48
N THR A 210 -1.61 6.58 18.88
CA THR A 210 -2.69 7.39 19.45
C THR A 210 -2.24 8.07 20.74
N ARG A 211 -1.59 7.35 21.66
CA ARG A 211 -1.08 7.93 22.91
C ARG A 211 0.01 8.98 22.65
N GLU A 212 0.86 8.75 21.67
CA GLU A 212 1.87 9.74 21.28
C GLU A 212 1.22 11.00 20.70
N PHE A 213 0.19 10.84 19.86
CA PHE A 213 -0.60 11.96 19.32
C PHE A 213 -1.28 12.78 20.44
N GLU A 214 -1.94 12.10 21.39
CA GLU A 214 -2.53 12.78 22.57
C GLU A 214 -1.49 13.53 23.40
N THR A 215 -0.28 12.99 23.50
CA THR A 215 0.82 13.65 24.20
C THR A 215 1.21 14.95 23.51
N TYR A 216 1.33 14.96 22.19
CA TYR A 216 1.58 16.18 21.41
C TYR A 216 0.45 17.20 21.59
N GLN A 217 -0.81 16.76 21.58
CA GLN A 217 -1.95 17.67 21.84
C GLN A 217 -1.86 18.32 23.23
N LYS A 218 -1.56 17.54 24.28
CA LYS A 218 -1.37 18.05 25.63
C LYS A 218 -0.19 19.02 25.71
N MET A 219 0.89 18.78 24.99
CA MET A 219 2.02 19.70 24.90
C MET A 219 1.61 21.05 24.29
N ILE A 220 0.83 21.02 23.20
CA ILE A 220 0.33 22.25 22.55
C ILE A 220 -0.56 23.03 23.52
N GLN A 221 -1.48 22.35 24.22
CA GLN A 221 -2.33 22.99 25.23
C GLN A 221 -1.54 23.60 26.41
N ALA A 222 -0.50 22.88 26.84
CA ALA A 222 0.37 23.39 27.91
C ALA A 222 1.13 24.66 27.49
N PHE A 223 1.63 24.69 26.25
CA PHE A 223 2.27 25.90 25.69
C PHE A 223 1.29 27.06 25.56
N ASP A 224 0.07 26.82 25.10
CA ASP A 224 -0.98 27.83 24.99
C ASP A 224 -1.35 28.40 26.36
N SER A 225 -1.56 27.53 27.35
CA SER A 225 -1.84 27.94 28.74
C SER A 225 -0.70 28.76 29.37
N ALA A 226 0.55 28.37 29.12
CA ALA A 226 1.72 29.10 29.60
C ALA A 226 1.83 30.48 28.94
N THR A 227 1.54 30.56 27.64
CA THR A 227 1.54 31.83 26.89
C THR A 227 0.43 32.76 27.40
N SER A 228 -0.76 32.25 27.63
CA SER A 228 -1.90 33.01 28.14
C SER A 228 -1.63 33.56 29.56
N LYS A 229 -1.02 32.74 30.42
CA LYS A 229 -0.60 33.21 31.76
C LYS A 229 0.43 34.33 31.67
N ALA A 230 1.48 34.17 30.87
CA ALA A 230 2.51 35.16 30.69
C ALA A 230 1.95 36.49 30.18
N LEU A 231 1.02 36.46 29.21
CA LEU A 231 0.37 37.65 28.67
C LEU A 231 -0.50 38.35 29.71
N ASN A 232 -1.25 37.59 30.52
CA ASN A 232 -2.11 38.14 31.54
C ASN A 232 -1.32 38.75 32.73
N GLU A 233 -0.15 38.20 33.07
CA GLU A 233 0.72 38.74 34.11
C GLU A 233 1.46 40.01 33.63
N ILE A 234 1.94 40.02 32.36
CA ILE A 234 2.61 41.20 31.79
C ILE A 234 1.62 42.35 31.52
N GLY A 235 0.38 42.02 31.14
CA GLY A 235 -0.68 43.00 30.85
C GLY A 235 -1.33 43.64 32.10
N ARG A 236 -0.91 43.26 33.32
CA ARG A 236 -1.40 43.81 34.60
C ARG A 236 -0.53 44.91 35.16
N ILE A 237 0.56 45.24 34.49
CA ILE A 237 1.40 46.40 34.78
C ILE A 237 0.97 47.58 33.91
#